data_9245317a7b71d4bc423c1b9ae1bed29b
#
_entry.id   9245317a7b71d4bc423c1b9ae1bed29b
#
_cell.length_a   1.000
_cell.length_b   1.000
_cell.length_c   1.000
_cell.angle_alpha   90.00
_cell.angle_beta   90.00
_cell.angle_gamma   90.00
#
_symmetry.space_group_name_H-M   'P 1'
#
loop_
_entity.id
_entity.type
_entity.pdbx_description
1 polymer ?
#
loop_
_entity_poly.entity_id
_entity_poly.type
_entity_poly.pdbx_seq_one_letter_code
_entity_poly.pdbx_strand_id
1 'polypeptide(L)'
;MQISITGKLGSGKSTVCKMIRDRYDYEIFSTGAIQREVAREMGISTLELNKRMKQDHSLDTRIDEATTRLSRERRDCRLIFDSRMAWHFAEDTFKIFLTVDPTVAAQRVMANPRDSEERYRSVEEARDKLVERSRVEQSRFRDLYGVDYCDYGNYNLVVDSSARTPEE
;
A
#
# COMPACT_ATOMS: atom_id res chain seq x y z
N MET A 1 14.86 14.55 -1.33
CA MET A 1 14.49 13.38 -2.17
C MET A 1 13.22 12.77 -1.58
N GLN A 2 12.22 12.54 -2.41
CA GLN A 2 10.99 11.87 -2.02
C GLN A 2 11.04 10.38 -2.43
N ILE A 3 10.30 9.53 -1.73
CA ILE A 3 10.28 8.08 -1.94
C ILE A 3 8.81 7.63 -2.10
N SER A 4 8.50 6.84 -3.11
CA SER A 4 7.24 6.13 -3.20
C SER A 4 7.47 4.65 -2.92
N ILE A 5 6.73 4.10 -1.93
CA ILE A 5 6.83 2.69 -1.56
C ILE A 5 5.51 2.00 -1.84
N THR A 6 5.54 1.11 -2.81
CA THR A 6 4.45 0.20 -3.17
C THR A 6 4.80 -1.22 -2.72
N GLY A 7 3.86 -2.12 -2.70
CA GLY A 7 4.15 -3.52 -2.42
C GLY A 7 2.92 -4.34 -2.12
N LYS A 8 3.09 -5.65 -2.09
CA LYS A 8 2.03 -6.61 -1.79
C LYS A 8 1.53 -6.47 -0.36
N LEU A 9 0.30 -6.90 -0.10
CA LEU A 9 -0.25 -6.99 1.24
C LEU A 9 0.63 -7.91 2.10
N GLY A 10 0.92 -7.52 3.33
CA GLY A 10 1.78 -8.29 4.23
C GLY A 10 3.29 -8.22 3.93
N SER A 11 3.73 -7.42 2.95
CA SER A 11 5.16 -7.28 2.59
C SER A 11 6.00 -6.50 3.61
N GLY A 12 5.41 -5.96 4.68
CA GLY A 12 6.13 -5.15 5.67
C GLY A 12 6.28 -3.68 5.31
N LYS A 13 5.64 -3.22 4.24
CA LYS A 13 5.76 -1.86 3.71
C LYS A 13 5.63 -0.76 4.79
N SER A 14 4.56 -0.79 5.60
CA SER A 14 4.37 0.21 6.66
C SER A 14 5.44 0.16 7.76
N THR A 15 6.03 -1.00 8.01
CA THR A 15 7.15 -1.16 8.95
C THR A 15 8.39 -0.49 8.40
N VAL A 16 8.75 -0.78 7.15
CA VAL A 16 9.88 -0.14 6.45
C VAL A 16 9.69 1.37 6.39
N CYS A 17 8.50 1.87 6.04
CA CYS A 17 8.22 3.31 6.04
C CYS A 17 8.49 3.96 7.41
N LYS A 18 8.04 3.32 8.50
CA LYS A 18 8.30 3.83 9.87
C LYS A 18 9.79 3.84 10.20
N MET A 19 10.51 2.78 9.86
CA MET A 19 11.96 2.72 10.10
C MET A 19 12.73 3.79 9.32
N ILE A 20 12.38 4.03 8.06
CA ILE A 20 12.98 5.12 7.26
C ILE A 20 12.63 6.48 7.88
N ARG A 21 11.38 6.69 8.30
CA ARG A 21 10.96 7.90 9.01
C ARG A 21 11.84 8.14 10.25
N ASP A 22 11.94 7.14 11.11
CA ASP A 22 12.59 7.28 12.42
C ASP A 22 14.11 7.42 12.29
N ARG A 23 14.72 6.81 11.27
CA ARG A 23 16.17 6.84 11.05
C ARG A 23 16.65 8.05 10.25
N TYR A 24 15.83 8.57 9.33
CA TYR A 24 16.24 9.57 8.36
C TYR A 24 15.38 10.83 8.34
N ASP A 25 14.48 10.98 9.32
CA ASP A 25 13.60 12.14 9.48
C ASP A 25 12.72 12.39 8.23
N TYR A 26 12.03 11.34 7.79
CA TYR A 26 11.02 11.42 6.75
C TYR A 26 9.62 11.55 7.34
N GLU A 27 8.75 12.29 6.66
CA GLU A 27 7.31 12.24 6.92
C GLU A 27 6.65 11.14 6.07
N ILE A 28 5.55 10.56 6.55
CA ILE A 28 4.81 9.51 5.83
C ILE A 28 3.43 10.01 5.43
N PHE A 29 3.12 9.95 4.13
CA PHE A 29 1.77 10.06 3.59
C PHE A 29 1.29 8.66 3.21
N SER A 30 0.31 8.11 3.97
CA SER A 30 -0.16 6.73 3.80
C SER A 30 -1.61 6.68 3.33
N THR A 31 -1.83 6.31 2.08
CA THR A 31 -3.17 6.13 1.51
C THR A 31 -3.89 4.91 2.09
N GLY A 32 -3.15 3.87 2.46
CA GLY A 32 -3.70 2.72 3.15
C GLY A 32 -4.21 3.06 4.56
N ALA A 33 -3.61 4.03 5.24
CA ALA A 33 -4.12 4.54 6.51
C ALA A 33 -5.44 5.30 6.30
N ILE A 34 -5.52 6.14 5.28
CA ILE A 34 -6.75 6.86 4.91
C ILE A 34 -7.87 5.88 4.59
N GLN A 35 -7.62 4.86 3.77
CA GLN A 35 -8.63 3.86 3.42
C GLN A 35 -9.13 3.08 4.65
N ARG A 36 -8.25 2.70 5.57
CA ARG A 36 -8.65 2.03 6.82
C ARG A 36 -9.52 2.90 7.71
N GLU A 37 -9.20 4.18 7.81
CA GLU A 37 -10.00 5.13 8.58
C GLU A 37 -11.40 5.27 8.00
N VAL A 38 -11.52 5.44 6.67
CA VAL A 38 -12.81 5.49 5.97
C VAL A 38 -13.60 4.19 6.18
N ALA A 39 -12.97 3.03 6.06
CA ALA A 39 -13.62 1.74 6.30
C ALA A 39 -14.14 1.62 7.73
N ARG A 40 -13.35 2.07 8.72
CA ARG A 40 -13.73 2.10 10.14
C ARG A 40 -14.94 3.01 10.39
N GLU A 41 -14.93 4.21 9.85
CA GLU A 41 -16.06 5.16 9.94
C GLU A 41 -17.34 4.62 9.31
N MET A 42 -17.21 3.85 8.23
CA MET A 42 -18.34 3.21 7.55
C MET A 42 -18.78 1.88 8.20
N GLY A 43 -18.04 1.37 9.19
CA GLY A 43 -18.33 0.08 9.83
C GLY A 43 -18.16 -1.14 8.91
N ILE A 44 -17.26 -1.07 7.91
CA ILE A 44 -17.01 -2.13 6.92
C ILE A 44 -15.54 -2.55 6.91
N SER A 45 -15.25 -3.73 6.31
CA SER A 45 -13.87 -4.17 6.10
C SER A 45 -13.19 -3.39 4.98
N THR A 46 -11.85 -3.39 4.98
CA THR A 46 -11.08 -2.78 3.86
C THR A 46 -11.31 -3.50 2.54
N LEU A 47 -11.61 -4.81 2.56
CA LEU A 47 -12.00 -5.56 1.36
C LEU A 47 -13.34 -5.04 0.81
N GLU A 48 -14.34 -4.86 1.68
CA GLU A 48 -15.65 -4.32 1.30
C GLU A 48 -15.52 -2.88 0.77
N LEU A 49 -14.72 -2.04 1.43
CA LEU A 49 -14.41 -0.69 0.92
C LEU A 49 -13.83 -0.74 -0.49
N ASN A 50 -12.84 -1.61 -0.74
CA ASN A 50 -12.24 -1.76 -2.06
C ASN A 50 -13.25 -2.22 -3.13
N LYS A 51 -14.21 -3.09 -2.78
CA LYS A 51 -15.31 -3.49 -3.67
C LYS A 51 -16.22 -2.31 -4.02
N ARG A 52 -16.55 -1.46 -3.05
CA ARG A 52 -17.35 -0.22 -3.28
C ARG A 52 -16.59 0.81 -4.11
N MET A 53 -15.30 0.99 -3.84
CA MET A 53 -14.43 1.89 -4.62
C MET A 53 -14.29 1.44 -6.09
N LYS A 54 -14.54 0.18 -6.40
CA LYS A 54 -14.60 -0.29 -7.81
C LYS A 54 -15.82 0.27 -8.56
N GLN A 55 -16.88 0.66 -7.84
CA GLN A 55 -18.10 1.24 -8.42
C GLN A 55 -18.14 2.76 -8.30
N ASP A 56 -17.54 3.30 -7.24
CA ASP A 56 -17.43 4.74 -6.98
C ASP A 56 -15.96 5.11 -6.76
N HIS A 57 -15.37 5.78 -7.74
CA HIS A 57 -13.96 6.15 -7.78
C HIS A 57 -13.64 7.49 -7.10
N SER A 58 -14.61 8.12 -6.45
CA SER A 58 -14.44 9.45 -5.85
C SER A 58 -13.32 9.50 -4.81
N LEU A 59 -13.17 8.44 -3.99
CA LEU A 59 -12.10 8.35 -3.01
C LEU A 59 -10.73 8.14 -3.67
N ASP A 60 -10.64 7.31 -4.73
CA ASP A 60 -9.40 7.14 -5.49
C ASP A 60 -8.95 8.48 -6.07
N THR A 61 -9.84 9.18 -6.78
CA THR A 61 -9.53 10.49 -7.38
C THR A 61 -9.00 11.48 -6.33
N ARG A 62 -9.65 11.60 -5.18
CA ARG A 62 -9.21 12.51 -4.10
C ARG A 62 -7.83 12.15 -3.54
N ILE A 63 -7.54 10.86 -3.38
CA ILE A 63 -6.24 10.36 -2.92
C ILE A 63 -5.15 10.69 -3.95
N ASP A 64 -5.43 10.48 -5.22
CA ASP A 64 -4.47 10.67 -6.31
C ASP A 64 -4.15 12.13 -6.54
N GLU A 65 -5.18 13.01 -6.53
CA GLU A 65 -4.99 14.45 -6.57
C GLU A 65 -4.18 14.97 -5.37
N ALA A 66 -4.48 14.48 -4.16
CA ALA A 66 -3.71 14.83 -2.97
C ALA A 66 -2.25 14.34 -3.07
N THR A 67 -2.01 13.14 -3.61
CA THR A 67 -0.67 12.59 -3.83
C THR A 67 0.13 13.46 -4.79
N THR A 68 -0.44 13.78 -5.95
CA THR A 68 0.19 14.63 -6.96
C THR A 68 0.50 16.03 -6.42
N ARG A 69 -0.49 16.68 -5.81
CA ARG A 69 -0.34 18.00 -5.22
C ARG A 69 0.76 18.01 -4.15
N LEU A 70 0.72 17.07 -3.22
CA LEU A 70 1.67 17.01 -2.12
C LEU A 70 3.11 16.78 -2.59
N SER A 71 3.31 15.94 -3.63
CA SER A 71 4.63 15.70 -4.20
C SER A 71 5.24 16.96 -4.83
N ARG A 72 4.42 17.81 -5.45
CA ARG A 72 4.85 19.09 -6.05
C ARG A 72 5.12 20.17 -5.01
N GLU A 73 4.14 20.41 -4.12
CA GLU A 73 4.22 21.49 -3.12
C GLU A 73 5.33 21.25 -2.10
N ARG A 74 5.66 19.98 -1.84
CA ARG A 74 6.66 19.58 -0.86
C ARG A 74 7.89 18.90 -1.48
N ARG A 75 8.21 19.24 -2.73
CA ARG A 75 9.31 18.65 -3.53
C ARG A 75 10.63 18.58 -2.78
N ASP A 76 10.98 19.59 -1.99
CA ASP A 76 12.24 19.67 -1.24
C ASP A 76 12.20 18.97 0.12
N CYS A 77 11.04 18.46 0.52
CA CYS A 77 10.88 17.75 1.78
C CYS A 77 11.28 16.27 1.67
N ARG A 78 11.62 15.68 2.81
CA ARG A 78 11.81 14.24 2.94
C ARG A 78 10.45 13.58 3.19
N LEU A 79 9.81 13.10 2.12
CA LEU A 79 8.46 12.54 2.17
C LEU A 79 8.42 11.13 1.59
N ILE A 80 7.75 10.23 2.32
CA ILE A 80 7.44 8.87 1.87
C ILE A 80 5.97 8.79 1.52
N PHE A 81 5.68 8.37 0.30
CA PHE A 81 4.34 8.00 -0.14
C PHE A 81 4.13 6.49 0.02
N ASP A 82 3.44 6.08 1.09
CA ASP A 82 3.02 4.69 1.34
C ASP A 82 1.70 4.41 0.62
N SER A 83 1.76 4.08 -0.67
CA SER A 83 0.59 3.92 -1.54
C SER A 83 0.81 2.90 -2.65
N ARG A 84 -0.30 2.28 -3.14
CA ARG A 84 -0.26 1.42 -4.33
C ARG A 84 0.03 2.20 -5.60
N MET A 85 -0.46 3.43 -5.70
CA MET A 85 -0.42 4.23 -6.93
C MET A 85 0.52 5.44 -6.85
N ALA A 86 1.24 5.64 -5.72
CA ALA A 86 2.14 6.79 -5.60
C ALA A 86 3.27 6.78 -6.64
N TRP A 87 3.75 5.61 -7.08
CA TRP A 87 4.73 5.49 -8.17
C TRP A 87 4.27 6.13 -9.48
N HIS A 88 2.93 6.22 -9.66
CA HIS A 88 2.28 6.78 -10.85
C HIS A 88 1.94 8.26 -10.70
N PHE A 89 1.48 8.67 -9.51
CA PHE A 89 0.97 10.03 -9.26
C PHE A 89 1.97 10.97 -8.58
N ALA A 90 2.86 10.46 -7.73
CA ALA A 90 3.88 11.30 -7.10
C ALA A 90 5.05 11.56 -8.06
N GLU A 91 5.38 12.84 -8.25
CA GLU A 91 6.43 13.27 -9.17
C GLU A 91 7.82 13.15 -8.52
N ASP A 92 8.82 12.87 -9.33
CA ASP A 92 10.25 12.87 -8.96
C ASP A 92 10.59 12.01 -7.72
N THR A 93 9.89 10.89 -7.52
CA THR A 93 10.14 9.98 -6.39
C THR A 93 11.08 8.83 -6.77
N PHE A 94 11.89 8.37 -5.82
CA PHE A 94 12.55 7.07 -5.91
C PHE A 94 11.53 5.97 -5.62
N LYS A 95 11.27 5.09 -6.59
CA LYS A 95 10.16 4.14 -6.59
C LYS A 95 10.60 2.78 -6.10
N ILE A 96 10.02 2.31 -4.99
CA ILE A 96 10.33 1.02 -4.37
C ILE A 96 9.11 0.11 -4.41
N PHE A 97 9.30 -1.16 -4.76
CA PHE A 97 8.29 -2.21 -4.67
C PHE A 97 8.72 -3.31 -3.70
N LEU A 98 7.89 -3.63 -2.70
CA LEU A 98 8.10 -4.76 -1.81
C LEU A 98 7.22 -5.94 -2.22
N THR A 99 7.83 -7.06 -2.62
CA THR A 99 7.13 -8.31 -2.84
C THR A 99 7.25 -9.24 -1.63
N VAL A 100 6.38 -10.25 -1.55
CA VAL A 100 6.37 -11.26 -0.50
C VAL A 100 5.63 -12.49 -0.98
N ASP A 101 6.04 -13.68 -0.50
CA ASP A 101 5.28 -14.90 -0.64
C ASP A 101 3.91 -14.78 0.04
N PRO A 102 2.81 -15.22 -0.60
CA PRO A 102 1.47 -15.08 -0.04
C PRO A 102 1.26 -15.79 1.32
N THR A 103 1.92 -16.91 1.56
CA THR A 103 1.82 -17.64 2.84
C THR A 103 2.56 -16.88 3.94
N VAL A 104 3.76 -16.36 3.64
CA VAL A 104 4.52 -15.51 4.56
C VAL A 104 3.75 -14.23 4.88
N ALA A 105 3.11 -13.62 3.88
CA ALA A 105 2.25 -12.46 4.07
C ALA A 105 1.10 -12.76 5.05
N ALA A 106 0.42 -13.90 4.88
CA ALA A 106 -0.67 -14.33 5.74
C ALA A 106 -0.20 -14.55 7.18
N GLN A 107 0.93 -15.25 7.37
CA GLN A 107 1.54 -15.47 8.69
C GLN A 107 1.86 -14.14 9.40
N ARG A 108 2.44 -13.17 8.69
CA ARG A 108 2.78 -11.84 9.22
C ARG A 108 1.53 -11.05 9.64
N VAL A 109 0.48 -11.09 8.82
CA VAL A 109 -0.77 -10.39 9.13
C VAL A 109 -1.48 -11.01 10.34
N MET A 110 -1.46 -12.33 10.46
CA MET A 110 -2.04 -13.01 11.63
C MET A 110 -1.23 -12.77 12.92
N ALA A 111 0.10 -12.73 12.83
CA ALA A 111 0.96 -12.45 13.97
C ALA A 111 0.83 -10.99 14.47
N ASN A 112 0.49 -10.07 13.58
CA ASN A 112 0.35 -8.64 13.89
C ASN A 112 -0.98 -8.10 13.34
N PRO A 113 -2.12 -8.52 13.90
CA PRO A 113 -3.42 -8.06 13.44
C PRO A 113 -3.57 -6.55 13.68
N ARG A 114 -4.16 -5.86 12.72
CA ARG A 114 -4.53 -4.45 12.86
C ARG A 114 -5.98 -4.36 13.33
N ASP A 115 -6.28 -3.48 14.25
CA ASP A 115 -7.62 -3.35 14.85
C ASP A 115 -8.74 -3.07 13.83
N SER A 116 -8.38 -2.53 12.67
CA SER A 116 -9.31 -2.19 11.58
C SER A 116 -9.42 -3.25 10.48
N GLU A 117 -8.74 -4.39 10.62
CA GLU A 117 -8.74 -5.46 9.60
C GLU A 117 -9.44 -6.73 10.13
N GLU A 118 -9.93 -7.55 9.19
CA GLU A 118 -10.58 -8.82 9.52
C GLU A 118 -9.64 -9.73 10.32
N ARG A 119 -10.19 -10.42 11.32
CA ARG A 119 -9.48 -11.49 12.02
C ARG A 119 -9.68 -12.79 11.26
N TYR A 120 -8.60 -13.46 10.96
CA TYR A 120 -8.60 -14.72 10.21
C TYR A 120 -8.51 -15.91 11.16
N ARG A 121 -9.18 -17.01 10.81
CA ARG A 121 -9.21 -18.25 11.59
C ARG A 121 -8.00 -19.15 11.32
N SER A 122 -7.41 -19.04 10.11
CA SER A 122 -6.25 -19.82 9.69
C SER A 122 -5.36 -19.04 8.73
N VAL A 123 -4.13 -19.51 8.53
CA VAL A 123 -3.18 -18.94 7.56
C VAL A 123 -3.72 -19.07 6.14
N GLU A 124 -4.39 -20.17 5.83
CA GLU A 124 -5.01 -20.41 4.52
C GLU A 124 -6.11 -19.38 4.25
N GLU A 125 -7.02 -19.16 5.21
CA GLU A 125 -8.07 -18.15 5.11
C GLU A 125 -7.46 -16.75 4.91
N ALA A 126 -6.46 -16.39 5.72
CA ALA A 126 -5.77 -15.12 5.62
C ALA A 126 -5.13 -14.94 4.23
N ARG A 127 -4.42 -15.97 3.74
CA ARG A 127 -3.80 -15.96 2.42
C ARG A 127 -4.84 -15.72 1.32
N ASP A 128 -5.94 -16.47 1.34
CA ASP A 128 -6.96 -16.41 0.29
C ASP A 128 -7.65 -15.03 0.29
N LYS A 129 -7.92 -14.45 1.46
CA LYS A 129 -8.46 -13.10 1.61
C LYS A 129 -7.49 -12.00 1.16
N LEU A 130 -6.20 -12.12 1.46
CA LEU A 130 -5.18 -11.19 0.98
C LEU A 130 -5.03 -11.26 -0.54
N VAL A 131 -5.08 -12.46 -1.12
CA VAL A 131 -5.04 -12.65 -2.58
C VAL A 131 -6.29 -12.06 -3.25
N GLU A 132 -7.49 -12.31 -2.69
CA GLU A 132 -8.75 -11.72 -3.17
C GLU A 132 -8.68 -10.20 -3.17
N ARG A 133 -8.25 -9.60 -2.05
CA ARG A 133 -8.11 -8.14 -1.92
C ARG A 133 -7.12 -7.59 -2.94
N SER A 134 -5.96 -8.23 -3.11
CA SER A 134 -4.98 -7.81 -4.12
C SER A 134 -5.53 -7.84 -5.53
N ARG A 135 -6.33 -8.85 -5.89
CA ARG A 135 -6.98 -8.95 -7.21
C ARG A 135 -8.00 -7.84 -7.41
N VAL A 136 -8.81 -7.53 -6.40
CA VAL A 136 -9.80 -6.42 -6.45
C VAL A 136 -9.09 -5.09 -6.63
N GLU A 137 -8.04 -4.81 -5.85
CA GLU A 137 -7.23 -3.59 -5.97
C GLU A 137 -6.59 -3.49 -7.37
N GLN A 138 -5.96 -4.56 -7.87
CA GLN A 138 -5.31 -4.58 -9.17
C GLN A 138 -6.30 -4.37 -10.32
N SER A 139 -7.45 -5.06 -10.29
CA SER A 139 -8.52 -4.85 -11.29
C SER A 139 -9.00 -3.40 -11.27
N ARG A 140 -9.26 -2.83 -10.09
CA ARG A 140 -9.71 -1.44 -9.96
C ARG A 140 -8.73 -0.45 -10.59
N PHE A 141 -7.45 -0.54 -10.28
CA PHE A 141 -6.45 0.38 -10.83
C PHE A 141 -6.22 0.18 -12.34
N ARG A 142 -6.33 -1.06 -12.82
CA ARG A 142 -6.28 -1.32 -14.25
C ARG A 142 -7.47 -0.71 -14.99
N ASP A 143 -8.68 -0.84 -14.42
CA ASP A 143 -9.90 -0.28 -14.98
C ASP A 143 -9.88 1.27 -14.98
N LEU A 144 -9.33 1.88 -13.91
CA LEU A 144 -9.26 3.33 -13.76
C LEU A 144 -8.15 4.00 -14.58
N TYR A 145 -6.94 3.43 -14.56
CA TYR A 145 -5.74 4.10 -15.04
C TYR A 145 -5.05 3.38 -16.20
N GLY A 146 -5.52 2.17 -16.58
CA GLY A 146 -4.89 1.37 -17.62
C GLY A 146 -3.51 0.82 -17.27
N VAL A 147 -3.13 0.83 -15.97
CA VAL A 147 -1.79 0.44 -15.50
C VAL A 147 -1.83 -0.74 -14.54
N ASP A 148 -0.75 -1.51 -14.50
CA ASP A 148 -0.54 -2.58 -13.53
C ASP A 148 0.53 -2.17 -12.52
N TYR A 149 0.14 -1.91 -11.27
CA TYR A 149 1.09 -1.58 -10.21
C TYR A 149 1.99 -2.75 -9.78
N CYS A 150 1.68 -3.98 -10.24
CA CYS A 150 2.54 -5.14 -10.03
C CYS A 150 3.58 -5.35 -11.14
N ASP A 151 3.60 -4.52 -12.16
CA ASP A 151 4.67 -4.52 -13.15
C ASP A 151 5.94 -3.92 -12.53
N TYR A 152 6.95 -4.77 -12.33
CA TYR A 152 8.22 -4.41 -11.71
C TYR A 152 9.04 -3.41 -12.53
N GLY A 153 8.78 -3.29 -13.84
CA GLY A 153 9.38 -2.28 -14.70
C GLY A 153 9.07 -0.83 -14.30
N ASN A 154 8.04 -0.62 -13.47
CA ASN A 154 7.65 0.70 -12.98
C ASN A 154 8.53 1.21 -11.82
N TYR A 155 9.43 0.40 -11.26
CA TYR A 155 10.14 0.68 -10.01
C TYR A 155 11.65 0.74 -10.19
N ASN A 156 12.31 1.62 -9.43
CA ASN A 156 13.76 1.71 -9.38
C ASN A 156 14.39 0.58 -8.57
N LEU A 157 13.65 0.07 -7.55
CA LEU A 157 14.09 -1.03 -6.69
C LEU A 157 12.93 -1.97 -6.38
N VAL A 158 13.16 -3.27 -6.56
CA VAL A 158 12.24 -4.34 -6.15
C VAL A 158 12.93 -5.20 -5.11
N VAL A 159 12.29 -5.38 -3.95
CA VAL A 159 12.82 -6.17 -2.84
C VAL A 159 11.85 -7.30 -2.49
N ASP A 160 12.33 -8.53 -2.51
CA ASP A 160 11.59 -9.66 -1.93
C ASP A 160 11.86 -9.72 -0.43
N SER A 161 10.81 -9.47 0.34
CA SER A 161 10.85 -9.45 1.80
C SER A 161 10.54 -10.81 2.45
N SER A 162 10.30 -11.87 1.66
CA SER A 162 9.81 -13.16 2.18
C SER A 162 10.71 -13.76 3.26
N ALA A 163 12.03 -13.72 3.04
CA ALA A 163 13.03 -14.28 3.95
C ALA A 163 13.86 -13.19 4.66
N ARG A 164 13.41 -11.93 4.65
CA ARG A 164 14.15 -10.80 5.23
C ARG A 164 13.47 -10.26 6.47
N THR A 165 14.29 -9.76 7.40
CA THR A 165 13.81 -8.89 8.49
C THR A 165 13.64 -7.45 7.98
N PRO A 166 12.91 -6.61 8.71
CA PRO A 166 12.76 -5.20 8.30
C PRO A 166 14.07 -4.40 8.29
N GLU A 167 15.08 -4.84 9.06
CA GLU A 167 16.41 -4.21 9.17
C GLU A 167 17.31 -4.52 7.97
N GLU A 168 17.11 -5.65 7.30
CA GLU A 168 17.80 -6.07 6.07
C GLU A 168 17.25 -5.40 4.82
#